data_0ef448b87701b1aaaaba2910f94e7386
#
_entry.id   0ef448b87701b1aaaaba2910f94e7386
#
_cell.length_a   1.000
_cell.length_b   1.000
_cell.length_c   1.000
_cell.angle_alpha   90.00
_cell.angle_beta   90.00
_cell.angle_gamma   90.00
#
_symmetry.space_group_name_H-M   'P 1'
#
loop_
_entity.id
_entity.type
_entity.pdbx_description
1 polymer ?
#
loop_
_entity_poly.entity_id
_entity_poly.type
_entity_poly.pdbx_seq_one_letter_code
_entity_poly.pdbx_strand_id
1 'polypeptide(L)'
;MILLLVIPVYLMLNIYVFMRTFMWIRSIVKVSHHKIIGVIYFVIYAFFAVSLLSAFVLPQGTQIQYIMKYISNYWIGVMLYSLMFIFLSDVVLFILKKKNIRLPFRYPFAIVGGIVITCVSVVSIYGGLHVGNIKTREYNVTI
;
A
#
# COMPACT_ATOMS: atom_id res chain seq x y z
N MET A 1 -5.50 -23.85 9.49
CA MET A 1 -4.36 -23.49 10.36
C MET A 1 -3.52 -22.36 9.79
N ILE A 2 -3.08 -22.42 8.53
CA ILE A 2 -2.27 -21.36 7.87
C ILE A 2 -3.01 -20.02 7.80
N LEU A 3 -4.30 -20.02 7.48
CA LEU A 3 -5.13 -18.79 7.38
C LEU A 3 -5.19 -18.01 8.69
N LEU A 4 -5.22 -18.72 9.82
CA LEU A 4 -5.28 -18.16 11.17
C LEU A 4 -3.99 -17.40 11.55
N LEU A 5 -2.87 -17.72 10.91
CA LEU A 5 -1.59 -17.07 11.10
C LEU A 5 -1.38 -15.92 10.10
N VAL A 6 -1.91 -16.07 8.88
CA VAL A 6 -1.78 -15.06 7.82
C VAL A 6 -2.58 -13.79 8.13
N ILE A 7 -3.79 -13.93 8.70
CA ILE A 7 -4.66 -12.79 9.00
C ILE A 7 -4.01 -11.80 9.99
N PRO A 8 -3.48 -12.23 11.16
CA PRO A 8 -2.80 -11.32 12.07
C PRO A 8 -1.59 -10.62 11.46
N VAL A 9 -0.78 -11.36 10.70
CA VAL A 9 0.39 -10.79 10.00
C VAL A 9 -0.05 -9.74 8.98
N TYR A 10 -1.07 -10.04 8.18
CA TYR A 10 -1.64 -9.10 7.22
C TYR A 10 -2.13 -7.82 7.90
N LEU A 11 -2.88 -7.95 9.01
CA LEU A 11 -3.38 -6.80 9.76
C LEU A 11 -2.23 -5.98 10.35
N MET A 12 -1.21 -6.63 10.91
CA MET A 12 -0.04 -5.97 11.47
C MET A 12 0.71 -5.14 10.41
N LEU A 13 0.92 -5.71 9.23
CA LEU A 13 1.55 -5.03 8.11
C LEU A 13 0.71 -3.85 7.61
N ASN A 14 -0.61 -4.01 7.51
CA ASN A 14 -1.51 -2.91 7.14
C ASN A 14 -1.47 -1.78 8.17
N ILE A 15 -1.51 -2.09 9.46
CA ILE A 15 -1.40 -1.07 10.52
C ILE A 15 -0.07 -0.32 10.42
N TYR A 16 1.02 -1.02 10.18
CA TYR A 16 2.34 -0.39 10.03
C TYR A 16 2.38 0.57 8.83
N VAL A 17 1.93 0.12 7.65
CA VAL A 17 1.86 0.97 6.45
C VAL A 17 0.93 2.17 6.69
N PHE A 18 -0.25 1.94 7.28
CA PHE A 18 -1.20 3.00 7.62
C PHE A 18 -0.57 4.07 8.52
N MET A 19 0.04 3.65 9.63
CA MET A 19 0.65 4.60 10.58
C MET A 19 1.78 5.40 9.93
N ARG A 20 2.59 4.76 9.10
CA ARG A 20 3.73 5.40 8.45
C ARG A 20 3.29 6.42 7.39
N THR A 21 2.37 6.03 6.51
CA THR A 21 1.81 6.92 5.50
C THR A 21 0.98 8.05 6.13
N PHE A 22 0.23 7.76 7.19
CA PHE A 22 -0.50 8.79 7.92
C PHE A 22 0.42 9.86 8.54
N MET A 23 1.55 9.45 9.13
CA MET A 23 2.55 10.40 9.64
C MET A 23 3.11 11.29 8.54
N TRP A 24 3.36 10.75 7.34
CA TRP A 24 3.83 11.53 6.20
C TRP A 24 2.78 12.52 5.70
N ILE A 25 1.54 12.07 5.51
CA ILE A 25 0.42 12.95 5.11
C ILE A 25 0.28 14.09 6.12
N ARG A 26 0.33 13.79 7.41
CA ARG A 26 0.22 14.79 8.47
C ARG A 26 1.37 15.78 8.48
N SER A 27 2.56 15.40 8.03
CA SER A 27 3.72 16.29 7.93
C SER A 27 3.64 17.26 6.73
N ILE A 28 2.87 16.90 5.70
CA ILE A 28 2.70 17.70 4.47
C ILE A 28 1.53 18.68 4.59
N VAL A 29 0.45 18.25 5.26
CA VAL A 29 -0.80 19.00 5.36
C VAL A 29 -0.72 20.06 6.47
N LYS A 30 -1.35 21.22 6.23
CA LYS A 30 -1.49 22.28 7.26
C LYS A 30 -2.33 21.78 8.44
N VAL A 31 -1.98 22.23 9.65
CA VAL A 31 -2.59 21.82 10.93
C VAL A 31 -4.13 21.94 10.93
N SER A 32 -4.67 22.95 10.24
CA SER A 32 -6.11 23.22 10.19
C SER A 32 -6.96 22.09 9.59
N HIS A 33 -6.41 21.26 8.71
CA HIS A 33 -7.16 20.23 7.98
C HIS A 33 -6.81 18.79 8.42
N HIS A 34 -5.95 18.61 9.42
CA HIS A 34 -5.47 17.30 9.85
C HIS A 34 -6.58 16.32 10.24
N LYS A 35 -7.64 16.80 10.90
CA LYS A 35 -8.76 15.93 11.34
C LYS A 35 -9.55 15.39 10.14
N ILE A 36 -9.93 16.28 9.22
CA ILE A 36 -10.77 15.93 8.06
C ILE A 36 -10.00 14.97 7.14
N ILE A 37 -8.77 15.31 6.79
CA ILE A 37 -7.93 14.50 5.92
C ILE A 37 -7.59 13.16 6.58
N GLY A 38 -7.37 13.15 7.89
CA GLY A 38 -7.15 11.94 8.65
C GLY A 38 -8.33 10.98 8.61
N VAL A 39 -9.56 11.49 8.77
CA VAL A 39 -10.78 10.67 8.68
C VAL A 39 -10.98 10.14 7.27
N ILE A 40 -10.85 10.99 6.25
CA ILE A 40 -11.00 10.57 4.85
C ILE A 40 -9.97 9.48 4.50
N TYR A 41 -8.71 9.69 4.85
CA TYR A 41 -7.65 8.71 4.62
C TYR A 41 -7.93 7.40 5.35
N PHE A 42 -8.36 7.46 6.62
CA PHE A 42 -8.70 6.28 7.40
C PHE A 42 -9.83 5.47 6.75
N VAL A 43 -10.92 6.13 6.33
CA VAL A 43 -12.07 5.46 5.70
C VAL A 43 -11.67 4.78 4.40
N ILE A 44 -10.93 5.49 3.53
CA ILE A 44 -10.47 4.94 2.25
C ILE A 44 -9.51 3.77 2.49
N TYR A 45 -8.54 3.92 3.38
CA TYR A 45 -7.57 2.88 3.70
C TYR A 45 -8.23 1.64 4.29
N ALA A 46 -9.14 1.83 5.26
CA ALA A 46 -9.89 0.75 5.88
C ALA A 46 -10.74 -0.03 4.87
N PHE A 47 -11.39 0.66 3.92
CA PHE A 47 -12.14 0.01 2.85
C PHE A 47 -11.26 -0.95 2.04
N PHE A 48 -10.09 -0.51 1.61
CA PHE A 48 -9.16 -1.36 0.85
C PHE A 48 -8.56 -2.47 1.72
N ALA A 49 -8.19 -2.19 2.97
CA ALA A 49 -7.62 -3.19 3.87
C ALA A 49 -8.62 -4.31 4.21
N VAL A 50 -9.91 -3.97 4.38
CA VAL A 50 -10.97 -4.93 4.68
C VAL A 50 -11.43 -5.68 3.43
N SER A 51 -11.19 -5.15 2.21
CA SER A 51 -11.59 -5.80 0.96
C SER A 51 -11.08 -7.23 0.83
N LEU A 52 -9.88 -7.53 1.32
CA LEU A 52 -9.33 -8.88 1.33
C LEU A 52 -10.15 -9.82 2.22
N LEU A 53 -10.48 -9.39 3.43
CA LEU A 53 -11.27 -10.20 4.37
C LEU A 53 -12.68 -10.43 3.83
N SER A 54 -13.31 -9.40 3.25
CA SER A 54 -14.62 -9.50 2.65
C SER A 54 -14.67 -10.45 1.45
N ALA A 55 -13.60 -10.51 0.66
CA ALA A 55 -13.50 -11.44 -0.47
C ALA A 55 -13.52 -12.93 -0.05
N PHE A 56 -13.10 -13.23 1.20
CA PHE A 56 -13.18 -14.59 1.76
C PHE A 56 -14.53 -14.91 2.41
N VAL A 57 -15.23 -13.90 2.95
CA VAL A 57 -16.48 -14.09 3.69
C VAL A 57 -17.70 -14.11 2.75
N LEU A 58 -17.61 -13.39 1.64
CA LEU A 58 -18.74 -13.29 0.68
C LEU A 58 -19.03 -14.62 -0.02
N PRO A 59 -20.30 -14.93 -0.30
CA PRO A 59 -20.70 -16.14 -1.01
C PRO A 59 -20.03 -16.23 -2.38
N GLN A 60 -19.50 -17.43 -2.70
CA GLN A 60 -18.82 -17.68 -3.96
C GLN A 60 -19.79 -17.55 -5.15
N GLY A 61 -19.31 -16.90 -6.22
CA GLY A 61 -20.09 -16.74 -7.46
C GLY A 61 -20.91 -15.47 -7.55
N THR A 62 -20.91 -14.61 -6.53
CA THR A 62 -21.57 -13.30 -6.60
C THR A 62 -20.71 -12.26 -7.32
N GLN A 63 -21.34 -11.36 -8.09
CA GLN A 63 -20.62 -10.25 -8.74
C GLN A 63 -19.85 -9.39 -7.74
N ILE A 64 -20.40 -9.19 -6.54
CA ILE A 64 -19.76 -8.43 -5.46
C ILE A 64 -18.47 -9.11 -5.01
N GLN A 65 -18.46 -10.44 -4.90
CA GLN A 65 -17.25 -11.20 -4.55
C GLN A 65 -16.15 -11.03 -5.62
N TYR A 66 -16.51 -11.06 -6.90
CA TYR A 66 -15.56 -10.85 -7.99
C TYR A 66 -14.90 -9.47 -7.90
N ILE A 67 -15.69 -8.43 -7.66
CA ILE A 67 -15.20 -7.06 -7.52
C ILE A 67 -14.29 -6.95 -6.29
N MET A 68 -14.69 -7.49 -5.14
CA MET A 68 -13.89 -7.45 -3.91
C MET A 68 -12.58 -8.24 -4.07
N LYS A 69 -12.59 -9.37 -4.75
CA LYS A 69 -11.41 -10.17 -5.06
C LYS A 69 -10.44 -9.42 -5.98
N TYR A 70 -10.96 -8.72 -6.99
CA TYR A 70 -10.14 -7.89 -7.88
C TYR A 70 -9.49 -6.73 -7.12
N ILE A 71 -10.27 -6.00 -6.31
CA ILE A 71 -9.79 -4.90 -5.47
C ILE A 71 -8.74 -5.40 -4.47
N SER A 72 -8.98 -6.53 -3.80
CA SER A 72 -8.06 -7.07 -2.81
C SER A 72 -6.73 -7.51 -3.40
N ASN A 73 -6.75 -8.13 -4.57
CA ASN A 73 -5.51 -8.52 -5.27
C ASN A 73 -4.66 -7.31 -5.64
N TYR A 74 -5.31 -6.25 -6.14
CA TYR A 74 -4.63 -5.00 -6.44
C TYR A 74 -4.07 -4.34 -5.17
N TRP A 75 -4.85 -4.35 -4.09
CA TRP A 75 -4.45 -3.79 -2.80
C TRP A 75 -3.24 -4.49 -2.19
N ILE A 76 -3.17 -5.83 -2.28
CA ILE A 76 -2.00 -6.59 -1.82
C ILE A 76 -0.74 -6.12 -2.53
N GLY A 77 -0.81 -5.92 -3.85
CA GLY A 77 0.31 -5.39 -4.63
C GLY A 77 0.75 -4.01 -4.14
N VAL A 78 -0.20 -3.08 -3.98
CA VAL A 78 0.07 -1.71 -3.47
C VAL A 78 0.69 -1.77 -2.07
N MET A 79 0.18 -2.64 -1.19
CA MET A 79 0.68 -2.82 0.17
C MET A 79 2.12 -3.35 0.16
N LEU A 80 2.44 -4.35 -0.67
CA LEU A 80 3.79 -4.90 -0.78
C LEU A 80 4.79 -3.85 -1.29
N TYR A 81 4.44 -3.10 -2.33
CA TYR A 81 5.29 -2.00 -2.81
C TYR A 81 5.46 -0.91 -1.73
N SER A 82 4.39 -0.58 -1.03
CA SER A 82 4.45 0.39 0.08
C SER A 82 5.41 -0.08 1.17
N LEU A 83 5.33 -1.34 1.60
CA LEU A 83 6.26 -1.93 2.57
C LEU A 83 7.71 -1.87 2.10
N MET A 84 7.97 -2.24 0.85
CA MET A 84 9.31 -2.22 0.28
C MET A 84 9.90 -0.81 0.28
N PHE A 85 9.15 0.19 -0.19
CA PHE A 85 9.62 1.57 -0.24
C PHE A 85 9.73 2.21 1.15
N ILE A 86 8.81 1.91 2.08
CA ILE A 86 8.89 2.37 3.47
C ILE A 86 10.14 1.81 4.13
N PHE A 87 10.38 0.51 4.00
CA PHE A 87 11.57 -0.13 4.54
C PHE A 87 12.85 0.49 3.98
N LEU A 88 12.93 0.68 2.67
CA LEU A 88 14.07 1.32 2.02
C LEU A 88 14.29 2.75 2.54
N SER A 89 13.23 3.53 2.68
CA SER A 89 13.31 4.90 3.22
C SER A 89 13.80 4.93 4.66
N ASP A 90 13.35 3.99 5.49
CA ASP A 90 13.78 3.90 6.88
C ASP A 90 15.25 3.51 7.01
N VAL A 91 15.73 2.60 6.18
CA VAL A 91 17.16 2.25 6.11
C VAL A 91 18.00 3.47 5.70
N VAL A 92 17.59 4.21 4.67
CA VAL A 92 18.30 5.42 4.23
C VAL A 92 18.32 6.47 5.33
N LEU A 93 17.20 6.77 5.97
CA LEU A 93 17.13 7.73 7.06
C LEU A 93 17.97 7.30 8.27
N PHE A 94 18.02 6.01 8.57
CA PHE A 94 18.86 5.47 9.63
C PHE A 94 20.35 5.68 9.34
N ILE A 95 20.80 5.39 8.10
CA ILE A 95 22.19 5.59 7.67
C ILE A 95 22.57 7.07 7.73
N LEU A 96 21.71 7.96 7.23
CA LEU A 96 21.95 9.40 7.24
C LEU A 96 22.08 9.93 8.67
N LYS A 97 21.20 9.46 9.58
CA LYS A 97 21.24 9.83 11.00
C LYS A 97 22.54 9.34 11.66
N LYS A 98 22.97 8.10 11.38
CA LYS A 98 24.19 7.53 11.94
C LYS A 98 25.46 8.26 11.47
N LYS A 99 25.47 8.77 10.23
CA LYS A 99 26.59 9.54 9.67
C LYS A 99 26.54 11.03 10.02
N ASN A 100 25.59 11.49 10.85
CA ASN A 100 25.38 12.91 11.17
C ASN A 100 25.25 13.83 9.94
N ILE A 101 24.80 13.28 8.80
CA ILE A 101 24.58 14.04 7.58
C ILE A 101 23.27 14.81 7.76
N ARG A 102 23.36 16.13 7.89
CA ARG A 102 22.19 17.00 7.89
C ARG A 102 21.72 17.19 6.47
N LEU A 103 20.49 16.72 6.20
CA LEU A 103 19.84 16.98 4.92
C LEU A 103 19.58 18.49 4.78
N PRO A 104 19.88 19.09 3.61
CA PRO A 104 19.71 20.52 3.38
C PRO A 104 18.26 20.98 3.33
N PHE A 105 17.31 20.09 3.61
CA PHE A 105 15.87 20.36 3.52
C PHE A 105 15.29 20.69 4.88
N ARG A 106 14.41 21.71 4.90
CA ARG A 106 13.72 22.15 6.12
C ARG A 106 12.79 21.07 6.71
N TYR A 107 12.27 20.16 5.85
CA TYR A 107 11.36 19.07 6.23
C TYR A 107 11.77 17.75 5.56
N PRO A 108 12.88 17.12 5.97
CA PRO A 108 13.38 15.91 5.30
C PRO A 108 12.38 14.75 5.35
N PHE A 109 11.62 14.63 6.43
CA PHE A 109 10.63 13.57 6.62
C PHE A 109 9.45 13.70 5.64
N ALA A 110 8.94 14.89 5.39
CA ALA A 110 7.86 15.16 4.45
C ALA A 110 8.30 14.89 3.00
N ILE A 111 9.53 15.26 2.65
CA ILE A 111 10.08 15.05 1.30
C ILE A 111 10.26 13.56 1.02
N VAL A 112 10.83 12.81 1.95
CA VAL A 112 11.00 11.35 1.81
C VAL A 112 9.63 10.67 1.68
N GLY A 113 8.66 11.05 2.51
CA GLY A 113 7.29 10.53 2.42
C GLY A 113 6.62 10.84 1.07
N GLY A 114 6.78 12.06 0.57
CA GLY A 114 6.28 12.48 -0.75
C GLY A 114 6.86 11.66 -1.89
N ILE A 115 8.18 11.43 -1.88
CA ILE A 115 8.87 10.59 -2.87
C ILE A 115 8.34 9.16 -2.83
N VAL A 116 8.22 8.56 -1.64
CA VAL A 116 7.72 7.19 -1.48
C VAL A 116 6.29 7.06 -1.99
N ILE A 117 5.39 7.97 -1.61
CA ILE A 117 3.99 7.96 -2.07
C ILE A 117 3.92 8.08 -3.59
N THR A 118 4.73 8.97 -4.19
CA THR A 118 4.79 9.14 -5.65
C THR A 118 5.30 7.86 -6.34
N CYS A 119 6.38 7.26 -5.84
CA CYS A 119 6.92 6.01 -6.39
C CYS A 119 5.91 4.86 -6.31
N VAL A 120 5.25 4.67 -5.16
CA VAL A 120 4.22 3.64 -4.99
C VAL A 120 3.06 3.88 -5.96
N SER A 121 2.61 5.13 -6.11
CA SER A 121 1.52 5.47 -7.04
C SER A 121 1.88 5.16 -8.48
N VAL A 122 3.07 5.57 -8.93
CA VAL A 122 3.56 5.32 -10.30
C VAL A 122 3.66 3.82 -10.58
N VAL A 123 4.30 3.06 -9.68
CA VAL A 123 4.46 1.60 -9.84
C VAL A 123 3.11 0.90 -9.82
N SER A 124 2.18 1.32 -8.96
CA SER A 124 0.84 0.74 -8.87
C SER A 124 0.00 0.99 -10.12
N ILE A 125 0.05 2.21 -10.68
CA ILE A 125 -0.64 2.55 -11.93
C ILE A 125 -0.04 1.78 -13.08
N TYR A 126 1.30 1.75 -13.20
CA TYR A 126 2.00 1.01 -14.25
C TYR A 126 1.67 -0.48 -14.19
N GLY A 127 1.73 -1.09 -13.00
CA GLY A 127 1.35 -2.49 -12.79
C GLY A 127 -0.10 -2.78 -13.14
N GLY A 128 -1.03 -1.89 -12.77
CA GLY A 128 -2.46 -2.02 -13.11
C GLY A 128 -2.73 -1.98 -14.62
N LEU A 129 -2.06 -1.07 -15.34
CA LEU A 129 -2.18 -0.98 -16.80
C LEU A 129 -1.58 -2.19 -17.51
N HIS A 130 -0.49 -2.76 -16.98
CA HIS A 130 0.18 -3.91 -17.60
C HIS A 130 -0.58 -5.22 -17.40
N VAL A 131 -1.26 -5.39 -16.26
CA VAL A 131 -2.09 -6.58 -15.99
C VAL A 131 -3.25 -6.70 -16.98
N GLY A 132 -3.81 -5.58 -17.46
CA GLY A 132 -4.85 -5.57 -18.50
C GLY A 132 -4.37 -6.06 -19.89
N ASN A 133 -3.05 -6.12 -20.13
CA ASN A 133 -2.45 -6.47 -21.42
C ASN A 133 -1.82 -7.87 -21.46
N ILE A 134 -2.15 -8.76 -20.53
CA ILE A 134 -1.66 -10.13 -20.54
C ILE A 134 -2.32 -10.87 -21.70
N LYS A 135 -1.60 -10.98 -22.83
CA LYS A 135 -1.97 -11.87 -23.92
C LYS A 135 -1.72 -13.31 -23.45
N THR A 136 -2.80 -14.05 -23.23
CA THR A 136 -2.77 -15.50 -23.03
C THR A 136 -2.17 -16.15 -24.29
N ARG A 137 -0.93 -16.62 -24.22
CA ARG A 137 -0.37 -17.51 -25.26
C ARG A 137 -0.86 -18.91 -24.94
N GLU A 138 -1.84 -19.40 -25.70
CA GLU A 138 -2.21 -20.81 -25.69
C GLU A 138 -1.07 -21.60 -26.30
N TYR A 139 -0.39 -22.43 -25.51
CA TYR A 139 0.50 -23.44 -26.01
C TYR A 139 -0.33 -24.70 -26.34
N ASN A 140 -0.61 -24.94 -27.61
CA ASN A 140 -1.11 -26.22 -28.06
C ASN A 140 0.04 -27.24 -27.94
N VAL A 141 0.00 -28.02 -26.87
CA VAL A 141 0.86 -29.21 -26.76
C VAL A 141 0.13 -30.33 -27.46
N THR A 142 0.52 -30.63 -28.70
CA THR A 142 0.14 -31.86 -29.42
C THR A 142 0.98 -33.00 -28.82
N ILE A 143 0.29 -33.90 -28.12
CA ILE A 143 0.84 -35.18 -27.65
C ILE A 143 0.73 -36.20 -28.79
#